data_570d0f75701f25b30b29f843f01790ce
#
_entry.id   570d0f75701f25b30b29f843f01790ce
#
_cell.length_a   1.000
_cell.length_b   1.000
_cell.length_c   1.000
_cell.angle_alpha   90.00
_cell.angle_beta   90.00
_cell.angle_gamma   90.00
#
_symmetry.space_group_name_H-M   'P 1'
#
loop_
_entity.id
_entity.type
_entity.pdbx_description
1 polymer ?
#
loop_
_entity_poly.entity_id
_entity_poly.type
_entity_poly.pdbx_seq_one_letter_code
_entity_poly.pdbx_strand_id
1 'polypeptide(L)'
;VLFAVCCLLCAGCVRRALTIRSEPPGASVYLNDQLKGETPLTYDFEWYGWYRVTLRKEGYERLDDHKLLRAPAIFWIPFDLVYELLPLTIWDRETWSYALVPAAPLPTPSPPPLTMTGPSPEREE
;
A
#
# COMPACT_ATOMS: atom_id res chain seq x y z
N VAL A 1 20.03 15.65 -39.67
CA VAL A 1 19.14 14.49 -39.88
C VAL A 1 19.36 13.46 -38.78
N LEU A 2 20.59 13.07 -38.49
CA LEU A 2 20.93 12.07 -37.45
C LEU A 2 20.53 12.56 -36.04
N PHE A 3 20.72 13.84 -35.75
CA PHE A 3 20.35 14.44 -34.45
C PHE A 3 18.84 14.51 -34.26
N ALA A 4 18.09 14.80 -35.32
CA ALA A 4 16.62 14.79 -35.26
C ALA A 4 16.04 13.38 -35.03
N VAL A 5 16.63 12.38 -35.64
CA VAL A 5 16.27 10.96 -35.44
C VAL A 5 16.58 10.52 -33.99
N CYS A 6 17.72 10.93 -33.44
CA CYS A 6 18.08 10.65 -32.05
C CYS A 6 17.13 11.31 -31.06
N CYS A 7 16.67 12.55 -31.34
CA CYS A 7 15.67 13.21 -30.49
C CYS A 7 14.28 12.56 -30.55
N LEU A 8 13.89 12.01 -31.70
CA LEU A 8 12.64 11.26 -31.84
C LEU A 8 12.66 9.93 -31.05
N LEU A 9 13.82 9.29 -30.98
CA LEU A 9 13.98 8.03 -30.27
C LEU A 9 13.94 8.19 -28.73
N CYS A 10 14.18 9.39 -28.19
CA CYS A 10 14.11 9.67 -26.76
C CYS A 10 12.69 9.98 -26.24
N ALA A 11 11.67 10.00 -27.10
CA ALA A 11 10.31 10.39 -26.72
C ALA A 11 9.44 9.26 -26.14
N GLY A 12 9.97 8.06 -26.03
CA GLY A 12 9.28 6.92 -25.42
C GLY A 12 9.28 6.99 -23.88
N CYS A 13 8.36 7.75 -23.29
CA CYS A 13 8.16 7.74 -21.85
C CYS A 13 7.18 6.63 -21.47
N VAL A 14 7.68 5.55 -20.88
CA VAL A 14 6.83 4.56 -20.19
C VAL A 14 6.45 5.16 -18.83
N ARG A 15 5.17 5.46 -18.65
CA ARG A 15 4.63 5.87 -17.35
C ARG A 15 4.06 4.67 -16.63
N ARG A 16 4.56 4.41 -15.45
CA ARG A 16 4.16 3.30 -14.59
C ARG A 16 3.51 3.86 -13.35
N ALA A 17 2.22 3.58 -13.17
CA ALA A 17 1.49 4.10 -12.04
C ALA A 17 0.74 2.98 -11.30
N LEU A 18 0.90 2.96 -9.99
CA LEU A 18 0.17 2.08 -9.08
C LEU A 18 -0.85 2.93 -8.31
N THR A 19 -2.13 2.60 -8.43
CA THR A 19 -3.19 3.23 -7.67
C THR A 19 -3.62 2.32 -6.52
N ILE A 20 -3.58 2.85 -5.31
CA ILE A 20 -4.01 2.14 -4.10
C ILE A 20 -5.27 2.83 -3.57
N ARG A 21 -6.33 2.04 -3.41
CA ARG A 21 -7.61 2.48 -2.87
C ARG A 21 -7.96 1.69 -1.63
N SER A 22 -8.69 2.32 -0.72
CA SER A 22 -9.26 1.66 0.45
C SER A 22 -10.71 2.08 0.69
N GLU A 23 -11.47 1.20 1.31
CA GLU A 23 -12.79 1.49 1.88
C GLU A 23 -12.70 1.34 3.41
N PRO A 24 -12.89 2.41 4.18
CA PRO A 24 -13.10 3.81 3.77
C PRO A 24 -11.81 4.47 3.27
N PRO A 25 -11.89 5.56 2.46
CA PRO A 25 -10.72 6.29 2.00
C PRO A 25 -10.03 7.06 3.14
N GLY A 26 -8.81 7.54 2.90
CA GLY A 26 -8.04 8.31 3.87
C GLY A 26 -7.14 7.45 4.78
N ALA A 27 -6.83 6.22 4.36
CA ALA A 27 -5.85 5.38 5.05
C ALA A 27 -4.42 5.74 4.65
N SER A 28 -3.52 5.82 5.62
CA SER A 28 -2.10 6.02 5.35
C SER A 28 -1.51 4.80 4.68
N VAL A 29 -0.84 4.99 3.55
CA VAL A 29 -0.24 3.95 2.73
C VAL A 29 1.25 3.90 2.96
N TYR A 30 1.74 2.74 3.38
CA TYR A 30 3.16 2.44 3.48
C TYR A 30 3.51 1.40 2.41
N LEU A 31 4.48 1.71 1.57
CA LEU A 31 5.07 0.77 0.62
C LEU A 31 6.49 0.45 1.06
N ASN A 32 6.78 -0.83 1.28
CA ASN A 32 8.08 -1.27 1.80
C ASN A 32 8.53 -0.50 3.04
N ASP A 33 7.62 -0.31 4.00
CA ASP A 33 7.82 0.42 5.26
C ASP A 33 8.09 1.93 5.11
N GLN A 34 7.81 2.51 3.94
CA GLN A 34 7.92 3.94 3.68
C GLN A 34 6.54 4.56 3.46
N LEU A 35 6.24 5.61 4.19
CA LEU A 35 5.00 6.37 3.99
C LEU A 35 5.00 7.03 2.61
N LYS A 36 3.98 6.75 1.80
CA LYS A 36 3.79 7.33 0.47
C LYS A 36 2.67 8.36 0.40
N GLY A 37 1.68 8.26 1.25
CA GLY A 37 0.54 9.16 1.29
C GLY A 37 -0.71 8.49 1.85
N GLU A 38 -1.87 9.02 1.49
CA GLU A 38 -3.17 8.52 1.93
C GLU A 38 -4.02 8.05 0.74
N THR A 39 -4.87 7.08 0.97
CA THR A 39 -5.78 6.57 -0.06
C THR A 39 -6.88 7.58 -0.42
N PRO A 40 -7.31 7.69 -1.67
CA PRO A 40 -6.76 7.05 -2.86
C PRO A 40 -5.40 7.66 -3.24
N LEU A 41 -4.40 6.82 -3.45
CA LEU A 41 -3.02 7.22 -3.77
C LEU A 41 -2.62 6.68 -5.13
N THR A 42 -2.07 7.53 -5.97
CA THR A 42 -1.37 7.10 -7.18
C THR A 42 0.13 7.30 -6.99
N TYR A 43 0.87 6.23 -7.09
CA TYR A 43 2.31 6.19 -6.90
C TYR A 43 3.01 5.75 -8.18
N ASP A 44 3.95 6.53 -8.65
CA ASP A 44 4.80 6.17 -9.78
C ASP A 44 5.90 5.23 -9.29
N PHE A 45 5.87 3.99 -9.75
CA PHE A 45 6.85 3.00 -9.33
C PHE A 45 8.00 2.88 -10.34
N GLU A 46 9.18 2.59 -9.82
CA GLU A 46 10.41 2.52 -10.61
C GLU A 46 10.78 1.09 -11.00
N TRP A 47 10.35 0.10 -10.22
CA TRP A 47 10.73 -1.29 -10.43
C TRP A 47 9.57 -2.26 -10.19
N TYR A 48 9.60 -3.40 -10.86
CA TYR A 48 8.67 -4.49 -10.66
C TYR A 48 9.21 -5.45 -9.60
N GLY A 49 8.34 -6.07 -8.86
CA GLY A 49 8.71 -7.03 -7.83
C GLY A 49 7.70 -7.12 -6.70
N TRP A 50 8.14 -7.67 -5.60
CA TRP A 50 7.32 -7.80 -4.42
C TRP A 50 7.25 -6.49 -3.65
N TYR A 51 6.03 -6.06 -3.40
CA TYR A 51 5.74 -4.91 -2.56
C TYR A 51 5.01 -5.32 -1.31
N ARG A 52 5.47 -4.83 -0.17
CA ARG A 52 4.72 -4.88 1.08
C ARG A 52 3.86 -3.63 1.16
N VAL A 53 2.55 -3.83 1.21
CA VAL A 53 1.58 -2.76 1.35
C VAL A 53 1.04 -2.78 2.76
N THR A 54 1.18 -1.70 3.48
CA THR A 54 0.62 -1.51 4.81
C THR A 54 -0.35 -0.34 4.77
N LEU A 55 -1.59 -0.58 5.17
CA LEU A 55 -2.62 0.44 5.32
C LEU A 55 -2.91 0.66 6.80
N ARG A 56 -2.91 1.92 7.20
CA ARG A 56 -3.26 2.34 8.57
C ARG A 56 -4.30 3.43 8.52
N LYS A 57 -5.37 3.23 9.27
CA LYS A 57 -6.39 4.25 9.50
C LYS A 57 -6.81 4.21 10.96
N GLU A 58 -6.99 5.39 11.56
CA GLU A 58 -7.48 5.51 12.94
C GLU A 58 -8.87 4.88 13.06
N GLY A 59 -9.06 4.04 14.08
CA GLY A 59 -10.30 3.30 14.30
C GLY A 59 -10.45 2.03 13.44
N TYR A 60 -9.44 1.67 12.66
CA TYR A 60 -9.42 0.47 11.83
C TYR A 60 -8.20 -0.40 12.12
N GLU A 61 -8.33 -1.69 11.84
CA GLU A 61 -7.21 -2.61 11.97
C GLU A 61 -6.15 -2.30 10.90
N ARG A 62 -4.89 -2.47 11.29
CA ARG A 62 -3.77 -2.42 10.36
C ARG A 62 -3.90 -3.55 9.35
N LEU A 63 -3.81 -3.23 8.09
CA LEU A 63 -3.79 -4.19 7.00
C LEU A 63 -2.38 -4.28 6.42
N ASP A 64 -1.82 -5.48 6.40
CA ASP A 64 -0.55 -5.80 5.76
C ASP A 64 -0.80 -6.80 4.64
N ASP A 65 -0.34 -6.50 3.45
CA ASP A 65 -0.44 -7.36 2.29
C ASP A 65 0.88 -7.38 1.51
N HIS A 66 1.13 -8.50 0.85
CA HIS A 66 2.29 -8.67 -0.02
C HIS A 66 1.81 -8.97 -1.43
N LYS A 67 2.04 -8.04 -2.32
CA LYS A 67 1.66 -8.19 -3.72
C LYS A 67 2.86 -8.15 -4.64
N LEU A 68 2.78 -9.01 -5.64
CA LEU A 68 3.76 -9.02 -6.72
C LEU A 68 3.26 -8.11 -7.84
N LEU A 69 4.00 -7.04 -8.08
CA LEU A 69 3.82 -6.18 -9.24
C LEU A 69 4.60 -6.79 -10.41
N ARG A 70 3.85 -7.32 -11.37
CA ARG A 70 4.43 -8.00 -12.52
C ARG A 70 4.61 -7.05 -13.68
N ALA A 71 5.74 -7.17 -14.39
CA ALA A 71 5.89 -6.52 -15.68
C ALA A 71 4.88 -7.12 -16.68
N PRO A 72 4.23 -6.30 -17.51
CA PRO A 72 3.39 -6.79 -18.58
C PRO A 72 4.16 -7.74 -19.50
N ALA A 73 3.50 -8.80 -19.98
CA ALA A 73 4.12 -9.80 -20.85
C ALA A 73 4.67 -9.22 -22.16
N ILE A 74 4.26 -8.02 -22.51
CA ILE A 74 4.74 -7.28 -23.69
C ILE A 74 6.24 -6.93 -23.63
N PHE A 75 6.83 -6.92 -22.43
CA PHE A 75 8.27 -6.73 -22.26
C PHE A 75 9.07 -8.03 -22.39
N TRP A 76 8.40 -9.17 -22.64
CA TRP A 76 9.02 -10.44 -22.92
C TRP A 76 9.35 -10.56 -24.41
N ILE A 77 10.62 -10.59 -24.69
CA ILE A 77 11.35 -10.81 -25.95
C ILE A 77 10.55 -11.62 -27.01
N PRO A 78 10.53 -11.23 -28.30
CA PRO A 78 11.39 -10.33 -29.07
C PRO A 78 10.74 -9.01 -29.50
N PHE A 79 9.60 -8.66 -28.93
CA PHE A 79 8.80 -7.51 -29.33
C PHE A 79 9.34 -6.17 -28.80
N ASP A 80 10.28 -6.23 -27.85
CA ASP A 80 10.88 -5.05 -27.23
C ASP A 80 11.52 -4.12 -28.29
N LEU A 81 12.24 -4.70 -29.24
CA LEU A 81 12.87 -3.96 -30.33
C LEU A 81 11.87 -3.26 -31.27
N VAL A 82 10.69 -3.87 -31.46
CA VAL A 82 9.64 -3.32 -32.32
C VAL A 82 8.95 -2.14 -31.65
N TYR A 83 8.77 -2.19 -30.32
CA TYR A 83 8.16 -1.11 -29.57
C TYR A 83 9.10 0.07 -29.35
N GLU A 84 10.41 -0.15 -29.29
CA GLU A 84 11.40 0.92 -29.24
C GLU A 84 11.42 1.74 -30.54
N LEU A 85 11.07 1.14 -31.69
CA LEU A 85 11.00 1.84 -32.96
C LEU A 85 9.71 2.64 -33.15
N LEU A 86 8.67 2.36 -32.36
CA LEU A 86 7.40 3.06 -32.43
C LEU A 86 7.31 4.05 -31.27
N PRO A 87 7.03 5.32 -31.49
CA PRO A 87 6.85 6.33 -30.44
C PRO A 87 5.51 6.12 -29.73
N LEU A 88 5.33 4.96 -29.09
CA LEU A 88 4.12 4.63 -28.35
C LEU A 88 4.37 4.86 -26.86
N THR A 89 3.58 5.71 -26.26
CA THR A 89 3.54 5.85 -24.81
C THR A 89 2.73 4.71 -24.23
N ILE A 90 3.40 3.74 -23.63
CA ILE A 90 2.75 2.64 -22.92
C ILE A 90 2.39 3.09 -21.52
N TRP A 91 1.11 3.04 -21.20
CA TRP A 91 0.60 3.34 -19.88
C TRP A 91 0.39 2.02 -19.12
N ASP A 92 1.26 1.73 -18.19
CA ASP A 92 1.08 0.61 -17.27
C ASP A 92 0.47 1.13 -15.98
N ARG A 93 -0.81 0.80 -15.77
CA ARG A 93 -1.57 1.20 -14.59
C ARG A 93 -2.11 -0.02 -13.89
N GLU A 94 -1.67 -0.22 -12.67
CA GLU A 94 -2.18 -1.23 -11.76
C GLU A 94 -3.05 -0.56 -10.69
N THR A 95 -4.16 -1.18 -10.33
CA THR A 95 -5.03 -0.68 -9.25
C THR A 95 -5.24 -1.77 -8.20
N TRP A 96 -4.88 -1.45 -6.97
CA TRP A 96 -5.11 -2.31 -5.82
C TRP A 96 -6.16 -1.70 -4.92
N SER A 97 -7.19 -2.48 -4.59
CA SER A 97 -8.29 -2.05 -3.72
C SER A 97 -8.33 -2.92 -2.47
N TYR A 98 -8.47 -2.28 -1.34
CA TYR A 98 -8.49 -2.92 -0.03
C TYR A 98 -9.72 -2.50 0.76
N ALA A 99 -10.33 -3.45 1.49
CA ALA A 99 -11.37 -3.16 2.47
C ALA A 99 -10.74 -3.17 3.86
N LEU A 100 -10.87 -2.08 4.59
CA LEU A 100 -10.41 -1.98 5.98
C LEU A 100 -11.48 -2.50 6.92
N VAL A 101 -11.04 -3.25 7.94
CA VAL A 101 -11.91 -3.77 8.99
C VAL A 101 -11.85 -2.82 10.18
N PRO A 102 -13.00 -2.40 10.75
CA PRO A 102 -13.00 -1.61 11.97
C PRO A 102 -12.30 -2.37 13.11
N ALA A 103 -11.42 -1.67 13.83
CA ALA A 103 -10.77 -2.25 15.00
C ALA A 103 -11.82 -2.60 16.04
N ALA A 104 -11.78 -3.83 16.56
CA ALA A 104 -12.61 -4.19 17.70
C ALA A 104 -12.28 -3.27 18.89
N PRO A 105 -13.26 -2.77 19.65
CA PRO A 105 -12.97 -1.99 20.83
C PRO A 105 -12.10 -2.84 21.77
N LEU A 106 -11.00 -2.26 22.22
CA LEU A 106 -10.16 -2.91 23.22
C LEU A 106 -11.07 -3.33 24.39
N PRO A 107 -10.96 -4.57 24.88
CA PRO A 107 -11.70 -4.97 26.06
C PRO A 107 -11.36 -3.96 27.16
N THR A 108 -12.36 -3.27 27.66
CA THR A 108 -12.21 -2.41 28.83
C THR A 108 -11.58 -3.25 29.94
N PRO A 109 -10.46 -2.82 30.53
CA PRO A 109 -9.88 -3.56 31.63
C PRO A 109 -10.98 -3.73 32.68
N SER A 110 -11.27 -4.99 33.02
CA SER A 110 -12.23 -5.29 34.09
C SER A 110 -11.77 -4.53 35.33
N PRO A 111 -12.67 -3.79 36.02
CA PRO A 111 -12.28 -3.16 37.26
C PRO A 111 -11.73 -4.25 38.20
N PRO A 112 -10.67 -3.97 38.95
CA PRO A 112 -10.10 -4.95 39.84
C PRO A 112 -11.23 -5.43 40.80
N PRO A 113 -11.27 -6.71 41.14
CA PRO A 113 -12.27 -7.20 42.06
C PRO A 113 -12.16 -6.39 43.34
N LEU A 114 -13.27 -5.79 43.76
CA LEU A 114 -13.32 -5.10 45.01
C LEU A 114 -12.95 -6.13 46.12
N THR A 115 -11.75 -5.98 46.62
CA THR A 115 -11.34 -6.73 47.80
C THR A 115 -12.23 -6.23 48.95
N MET A 116 -13.26 -6.96 49.27
CA MET A 116 -13.99 -6.73 50.48
C MET A 116 -13.03 -7.09 51.64
N THR A 117 -12.36 -6.06 52.11
CA THR A 117 -11.69 -6.17 53.42
C THR A 117 -12.81 -6.28 54.43
N GLY A 118 -13.13 -7.51 54.81
CA GLY A 118 -14.00 -7.76 55.96
C GLY A 118 -13.39 -7.14 57.22
N PRO A 119 -14.22 -6.64 58.13
CA PRO A 119 -13.70 -6.10 59.36
C PRO A 119 -12.91 -7.15 60.13
N SER A 120 -11.70 -6.80 60.53
CA SER A 120 -10.89 -7.63 61.42
C SER A 120 -11.67 -7.92 62.71
N PRO A 121 -11.69 -9.14 63.17
CA PRO A 121 -12.26 -9.38 64.48
C PRO A 121 -11.39 -8.71 65.55
N GLU A 122 -11.96 -7.73 66.23
CA GLU A 122 -11.41 -7.22 67.49
C GLU A 122 -11.24 -8.38 68.47
N ARG A 123 -10.03 -8.56 68.93
CA ARG A 123 -9.75 -9.38 70.11
C ARG A 123 -10.13 -8.56 71.33
N GLU A 124 -11.24 -8.90 71.94
CA GLU A 124 -11.44 -8.51 73.29
C GLU A 124 -10.61 -9.45 74.20
N GLU A 125 -9.80 -8.86 75.00
CA GLU A 125 -9.34 -9.45 76.27
C GLU A 125 -10.28 -9.01 77.38
#